data_722450722b8d039cfb099f1a2f8a14cc
#
_entry.id   722450722b8d039cfb099f1a2f8a14cc
#
_cell.length_a   1.000
_cell.length_b   1.000
_cell.length_c   1.000
_cell.angle_alpha   90.00
_cell.angle_beta   90.00
_cell.angle_gamma   90.00
#
_symmetry.space_group_name_H-M   'P 1'
#
loop_
_entity.id
_entity.type
_entity.pdbx_description
1 polymer ?
#
loop_
_entity_poly.entity_id
_entity_poly.type
_entity_poly.pdbx_seq_one_letter_code
_entity_poly.pdbx_strand_id
1 'polypeptide(L)'
;MPSEIILIAAVTLDGFIARHSSEITKWTKDLPLFKEQTMGHPVIMGSNTFDTLSNELVGREVVIVHRNDDPREILQKVKSQKCFIAGGGKIYSRFYPFLTHLYITPHPYVFGKGVKLFSDIVNEAEVVFENLIQVNENKGIYQYQYKVKQK
;
A
#
# COMPACT_ATOMS: atom_id res chain seq x y z
N MET A 1 -3.31 -9.57 -16.55
CA MET A 1 -3.26 -9.19 -15.13
C MET A 1 -1.85 -9.40 -14.62
N PRO A 2 -1.31 -8.50 -13.80
CA PRO A 2 0.04 -8.69 -13.25
C PRO A 2 0.16 -9.95 -12.40
N SER A 3 1.33 -10.57 -12.44
CA SER A 3 1.63 -11.75 -11.62
C SER A 3 1.96 -11.35 -10.17
N GLU A 4 2.38 -10.11 -9.94
CA GLU A 4 2.63 -9.56 -8.61
C GLU A 4 1.82 -8.29 -8.40
N ILE A 5 0.88 -8.35 -7.48
CA ILE A 5 0.01 -7.24 -7.10
C ILE A 5 0.28 -7.01 -5.62
N ILE A 6 1.01 -5.92 -5.32
CA ILE A 6 1.64 -5.71 -4.03
C ILE A 6 0.99 -4.54 -3.30
N LEU A 7 0.40 -4.81 -2.13
CA LEU A 7 -0.02 -3.75 -1.23
C LEU A 7 1.23 -3.20 -0.55
N ILE A 8 1.44 -1.89 -0.59
CA ILE A 8 2.54 -1.23 0.09
C ILE A 8 1.97 -0.17 1.04
N ALA A 9 2.30 -0.26 2.33
CA ALA A 9 1.71 0.61 3.34
C ALA A 9 2.64 0.82 4.53
N ALA A 10 2.69 2.08 5.00
CA ALA A 10 3.21 2.42 6.32
C ALA A 10 2.02 2.39 7.29
N VAL A 11 2.18 1.73 8.43
CA VAL A 11 1.12 1.59 9.42
C VAL A 11 1.62 1.94 10.82
N THR A 12 0.70 2.33 11.69
CA THR A 12 0.97 2.40 13.13
C THR A 12 0.90 1.00 13.74
N LEU A 13 1.34 0.87 14.99
CA LEU A 13 1.29 -0.44 15.68
C LEU A 13 -0.13 -0.94 15.88
N ASP A 14 -1.11 -0.03 15.92
CA ASP A 14 -2.52 -0.39 16.07
C ASP A 14 -3.29 -0.40 14.73
N GLY A 15 -2.57 -0.39 13.59
CA GLY A 15 -3.16 -0.71 12.28
C GLY A 15 -3.74 0.46 11.50
N PHE A 16 -3.36 1.69 11.82
CA PHE A 16 -3.83 2.86 11.08
C PHE A 16 -2.81 3.32 10.04
N ILE A 17 -3.30 3.88 8.93
CA ILE A 17 -2.46 4.42 7.86
C ILE A 17 -2.47 5.95 7.84
N ALA A 18 -3.41 6.58 8.52
CA ALA A 18 -3.53 8.04 8.62
C ALA A 18 -4.47 8.39 9.76
N ARG A 19 -4.40 9.65 10.22
CA ARG A 19 -5.35 10.18 11.20
C ARG A 19 -6.69 10.53 10.56
N HIS A 20 -6.64 10.96 9.29
CA HIS A 20 -7.82 11.25 8.47
C HIS A 20 -7.45 11.09 6.98
N SER A 21 -8.45 11.00 6.12
CA SER A 21 -8.26 10.62 4.71
C SER A 21 -7.46 11.63 3.88
N SER A 22 -7.37 12.87 4.31
CA SER A 22 -6.62 13.91 3.60
C SER A 22 -5.31 14.30 4.30
N GLU A 23 -4.88 13.52 5.29
CA GLU A 23 -3.63 13.80 6.00
C GLU A 23 -2.43 13.70 5.06
N ILE A 24 -1.56 14.73 5.08
CA ILE A 24 -0.23 14.64 4.49
C ILE A 24 0.65 13.95 5.52
N THR A 25 0.99 12.69 5.27
CA THR A 25 1.67 11.84 6.26
C THR A 25 3.13 12.26 6.42
N LYS A 26 3.44 12.94 7.52
CA LYS A 26 4.81 13.35 7.85
C LYS A 26 5.45 12.46 8.91
N TRP A 27 4.69 11.53 9.48
CA TRP A 27 5.17 10.62 10.52
C TRP A 27 5.87 9.38 9.94
N THR A 28 5.69 9.10 8.66
CA THR A 28 6.29 7.93 8.02
C THR A 28 7.76 8.17 7.66
N LYS A 29 8.57 7.12 7.72
CA LYS A 29 10.01 7.17 7.44
C LYS A 29 10.41 6.32 6.23
N ASP A 30 9.45 5.67 5.58
CA ASP A 30 9.70 4.73 4.49
C ASP A 30 9.52 5.33 3.09
N LEU A 31 9.31 6.64 2.99
CA LEU A 31 9.12 7.29 1.69
C LEU A 31 10.28 7.04 0.71
N PRO A 32 11.56 7.15 1.11
CA PRO A 32 12.66 6.82 0.19
C PRO A 32 12.60 5.38 -0.32
N LEU A 33 12.26 4.42 0.54
CA LEU A 33 12.11 3.02 0.14
C LEU A 33 10.92 2.84 -0.82
N PHE A 34 9.79 3.49 -0.52
CA PHE A 34 8.63 3.49 -1.40
C PHE A 34 8.99 3.98 -2.81
N LYS A 35 9.73 5.09 -2.88
CA LYS A 35 10.16 5.68 -4.15
C LYS A 35 11.07 4.73 -4.92
N GLU A 36 11.99 4.08 -4.24
CA GLU A 36 12.90 3.11 -4.84
C GLU A 36 12.16 1.88 -5.35
N GLN A 37 11.31 1.29 -4.52
CA GLN A 37 10.61 0.04 -4.86
C GLN A 37 9.59 0.22 -5.99
N THR A 38 8.94 1.38 -6.06
CA THR A 38 7.89 1.61 -7.06
C THR A 38 8.42 2.16 -8.38
N MET A 39 9.70 2.56 -8.44
CA MET A 39 10.28 3.14 -9.65
C MET A 39 10.17 2.15 -10.83
N GLY A 40 9.61 2.63 -11.94
CA GLY A 40 9.45 1.80 -13.14
C GLY A 40 8.24 0.86 -13.11
N HIS A 41 7.40 0.94 -12.09
CA HIS A 41 6.21 0.11 -11.95
C HIS A 41 4.95 0.95 -11.82
N PRO A 42 3.79 0.45 -12.29
CA PRO A 42 2.52 1.14 -12.07
C PRO A 42 2.18 1.21 -10.57
N VAL A 43 1.67 2.36 -10.14
CA VAL A 43 1.20 2.58 -8.78
C VAL A 43 -0.29 2.95 -8.85
N ILE A 44 -1.10 2.15 -8.18
CA ILE A 44 -2.56 2.27 -8.18
C ILE A 44 -2.99 2.87 -6.85
N MET A 45 -3.77 3.95 -6.88
CA MET A 45 -4.18 4.65 -5.66
C MET A 45 -5.50 5.40 -5.86
N GLY A 46 -6.12 5.80 -4.76
CA GLY A 46 -7.26 6.69 -4.78
C GLY A 46 -6.84 8.16 -4.95
N SER A 47 -7.81 9.03 -5.24
CA SER A 47 -7.55 10.44 -5.49
C SER A 47 -6.97 11.17 -4.28
N ASN A 48 -7.44 10.87 -3.07
CA ASN A 48 -6.90 11.49 -1.85
C ASN A 48 -5.42 11.19 -1.66
N THR A 49 -5.04 9.94 -1.87
CA THR A 49 -3.64 9.52 -1.78
C THR A 49 -2.80 10.21 -2.85
N PHE A 50 -3.32 10.29 -4.07
CA PHE A 50 -2.64 11.00 -5.15
C PHE A 50 -2.40 12.47 -4.80
N ASP A 51 -3.41 13.15 -4.25
CA ASP A 51 -3.31 14.56 -3.87
C ASP A 51 -2.21 14.79 -2.82
N THR A 52 -2.00 13.82 -1.91
CA THR A 52 -0.99 13.95 -0.87
C THR A 52 0.42 13.52 -1.33
N LEU A 53 0.53 12.70 -2.38
CA LEU A 53 1.81 12.13 -2.84
C LEU A 53 2.25 12.60 -4.22
N SER A 54 1.49 13.45 -4.91
CA SER A 54 1.72 13.76 -6.33
C SER A 54 3.16 14.18 -6.66
N ASN A 55 3.80 14.96 -5.79
CA ASN A 55 5.17 15.42 -6.00
C ASN A 55 6.21 14.30 -5.84
N GLU A 56 5.82 13.19 -5.23
CA GLU A 56 6.71 12.06 -4.93
C GLU A 56 6.57 10.93 -5.95
N LEU A 57 5.75 11.12 -6.99
CA LEU A 57 5.40 10.07 -7.95
C LEU A 57 6.04 10.27 -9.32
N VAL A 58 6.97 11.20 -9.46
CA VAL A 58 7.66 11.48 -10.72
C VAL A 58 8.38 10.20 -11.20
N GLY A 59 8.21 9.88 -12.47
CA GLY A 59 8.84 8.70 -13.08
C GLY A 59 8.05 7.40 -12.92
N ARG A 60 6.82 7.46 -12.39
CA ARG A 60 5.96 6.30 -12.23
C ARG A 60 4.67 6.47 -13.01
N GLU A 61 4.15 5.38 -13.55
CA GLU A 61 2.81 5.37 -14.09
C GLU A 61 1.82 5.31 -12.93
N VAL A 62 0.97 6.33 -12.79
CA VAL A 62 -0.02 6.40 -11.71
C VAL A 62 -1.39 6.10 -12.30
N VAL A 63 -2.09 5.16 -11.65
CA VAL A 63 -3.48 4.82 -11.98
C VAL A 63 -4.35 5.26 -10.81
N ILE A 64 -5.23 6.25 -11.07
CA ILE A 64 -6.14 6.76 -10.03
C ILE A 64 -7.45 5.98 -10.12
N VAL A 65 -7.86 5.41 -8.98
CA VAL A 65 -9.09 4.62 -8.88
C VAL A 65 -10.23 5.52 -8.42
N HIS A 66 -11.32 5.50 -9.16
CA HIS A 66 -12.53 6.24 -8.84
C HIS A 66 -13.59 5.30 -8.23
N ARG A 67 -14.62 5.90 -7.63
CA ARG A 67 -15.63 5.15 -6.88
C ARG A 67 -16.28 4.02 -7.69
N ASN A 68 -16.55 4.25 -8.96
CA ASN A 68 -17.26 3.29 -9.80
C ASN A 68 -16.35 2.38 -10.61
N ASP A 69 -15.04 2.50 -10.44
CA ASP A 69 -14.09 1.65 -11.15
C ASP A 69 -14.09 0.24 -10.60
N ASP A 70 -13.94 -0.73 -11.50
CA ASP A 70 -13.82 -2.14 -11.12
C ASP A 70 -12.33 -2.50 -10.98
N PRO A 71 -11.88 -2.94 -9.79
CA PRO A 71 -10.49 -3.34 -9.59
C PRO A 71 -9.98 -4.37 -10.60
N ARG A 72 -10.81 -5.35 -10.96
CA ARG A 72 -10.43 -6.39 -11.94
C ARG A 72 -10.15 -5.78 -13.29
N GLU A 73 -10.99 -4.86 -13.75
CA GLU A 73 -10.80 -4.19 -15.04
C GLU A 73 -9.54 -3.35 -15.05
N ILE A 74 -9.26 -2.64 -13.97
CA ILE A 74 -8.03 -1.85 -13.82
C ILE A 74 -6.81 -2.78 -13.94
N LEU A 75 -6.80 -3.88 -13.21
CA LEU A 75 -5.67 -4.81 -13.20
C LEU A 75 -5.47 -5.48 -14.55
N GLN A 76 -6.56 -5.77 -15.28
CA GLN A 76 -6.47 -6.37 -16.62
C GLN A 76 -5.82 -5.42 -17.63
N LYS A 77 -5.91 -4.10 -17.41
CA LYS A 77 -5.29 -3.10 -18.29
C LYS A 77 -3.82 -2.84 -17.95
N VAL A 78 -3.35 -3.29 -16.80
CA VAL A 78 -1.95 -3.15 -16.42
C VAL A 78 -1.10 -4.12 -17.22
N LYS A 79 -0.14 -3.59 -17.98
CA LYS A 79 0.71 -4.40 -18.85
C LYS A 79 1.97 -4.92 -18.17
N SER A 80 2.37 -4.29 -17.07
CA SER A 80 3.53 -4.71 -16.28
C SER A 80 3.21 -5.99 -15.51
N GLN A 81 4.22 -6.80 -15.25
CA GLN A 81 4.08 -8.00 -14.42
C GLN A 81 4.00 -7.68 -12.93
N LYS A 82 4.35 -6.48 -12.53
CA LYS A 82 4.35 -6.03 -11.14
C LYS A 82 3.66 -4.68 -11.04
N CYS A 83 2.77 -4.54 -10.05
CA CYS A 83 2.17 -3.24 -9.73
C CYS A 83 2.01 -3.12 -8.22
N PHE A 84 1.88 -1.87 -7.76
CA PHE A 84 1.74 -1.55 -6.34
C PHE A 84 0.39 -0.90 -6.07
N ILE A 85 -0.24 -1.29 -4.98
CA ILE A 85 -1.47 -0.67 -4.47
C ILE A 85 -1.05 0.22 -3.29
N ALA A 86 -1.23 1.53 -3.41
CA ALA A 86 -0.64 2.51 -2.48
C ALA A 86 -1.65 3.27 -1.60
N GLY A 87 -2.88 2.84 -1.56
CA GLY A 87 -3.85 3.38 -0.60
C GLY A 87 -4.98 4.20 -1.21
N GLY A 88 -5.83 4.69 -0.41
CA GLY A 88 -5.98 4.49 1.04
C GLY A 88 -6.75 3.25 1.43
N GLY A 89 -7.33 3.27 2.62
CA GLY A 89 -7.95 2.08 3.21
C GLY A 89 -9.05 1.47 2.38
N LYS A 90 -9.87 2.27 1.71
CA LYS A 90 -10.91 1.75 0.80
C LYS A 90 -10.30 1.07 -0.42
N ILE A 91 -9.25 1.64 -0.98
CA ILE A 91 -8.57 1.08 -2.15
C ILE A 91 -7.88 -0.23 -1.76
N TYR A 92 -7.19 -0.27 -0.63
CA TYR A 92 -6.61 -1.50 -0.11
C TYR A 92 -7.68 -2.59 0.04
N SER A 93 -8.83 -2.23 0.59
CA SER A 93 -9.94 -3.18 0.78
C SER A 93 -10.50 -3.68 -0.54
N ARG A 94 -10.69 -2.79 -1.52
CA ARG A 94 -11.25 -3.15 -2.83
C ARG A 94 -10.32 -4.03 -3.64
N PHE A 95 -9.01 -3.83 -3.53
CA PHE A 95 -8.02 -4.64 -4.26
C PHE A 95 -7.58 -5.88 -3.48
N TYR A 96 -7.99 -6.01 -2.23
CA TYR A 96 -7.59 -7.13 -1.36
C TYR A 96 -7.74 -8.51 -2.01
N PRO A 97 -8.86 -8.83 -2.71
CA PRO A 97 -9.01 -10.17 -3.29
C PRO A 97 -7.96 -10.53 -4.34
N PHE A 98 -7.25 -9.54 -4.88
CA PHE A 98 -6.28 -9.72 -5.96
C PHE A 98 -4.84 -9.64 -5.49
N LEU A 99 -4.60 -9.34 -4.22
CA LEU A 99 -3.25 -9.13 -3.70
C LEU A 99 -2.46 -10.43 -3.69
N THR A 100 -1.22 -10.35 -4.14
CA THR A 100 -0.27 -11.47 -4.07
C THR A 100 0.76 -11.26 -2.96
N HIS A 101 1.04 -10.01 -2.60
CA HIS A 101 2.05 -9.66 -1.58
C HIS A 101 1.59 -8.48 -0.74
N LEU A 102 2.05 -8.45 0.51
CA LEU A 102 1.86 -7.33 1.43
C LEU A 102 3.24 -6.84 1.86
N TYR A 103 3.54 -5.57 1.56
CA TYR A 103 4.74 -4.89 2.05
C TYR A 103 4.29 -3.90 3.11
N ILE A 104 4.52 -4.22 4.37
CA ILE A 104 4.01 -3.46 5.51
C ILE A 104 5.16 -2.92 6.34
N THR A 105 5.15 -1.61 6.60
CA THR A 105 6.17 -0.96 7.43
C THR A 105 5.53 -0.42 8.70
N PRO A 106 5.55 -1.19 9.82
CA PRO A 106 5.05 -0.68 11.09
C PRO A 106 5.95 0.44 11.61
N HIS A 107 5.31 1.49 12.11
CA HIS A 107 6.00 2.65 12.71
C HIS A 107 5.67 2.71 14.21
N PRO A 108 6.58 3.27 15.03
CA PRO A 108 6.42 3.25 16.50
C PRO A 108 5.42 4.29 17.01
N TYR A 109 4.17 4.19 16.58
CA TYR A 109 3.07 5.07 16.97
C TYR A 109 1.82 4.25 17.26
N VAL A 110 0.99 4.78 18.13
CA VAL A 110 -0.36 4.29 18.39
C VAL A 110 -1.29 5.48 18.21
N PHE A 111 -2.19 5.41 17.25
CA PHE A 111 -3.11 6.52 16.96
C PHE A 111 -4.41 6.43 17.77
N GLY A 112 -4.87 5.22 18.07
CA GLY A 112 -6.13 4.99 18.78
C GLY A 112 -7.36 5.16 17.89
N LYS A 113 -7.28 6.01 16.88
CA LYS A 113 -8.34 6.24 15.88
C LYS A 113 -7.71 6.76 14.60
N GLY A 114 -8.43 6.67 13.50
CA GLY A 114 -7.96 7.14 12.20
C GLY A 114 -8.48 6.28 11.07
N VAL A 115 -7.71 6.25 9.97
CA VAL A 115 -8.02 5.45 8.79
C VAL A 115 -7.31 4.10 8.94
N LYS A 116 -8.08 3.02 8.96
CA LYS A 116 -7.54 1.66 9.06
C LYS A 116 -6.90 1.23 7.75
N LEU A 117 -5.92 0.32 7.84
CA LEU A 117 -5.30 -0.29 6.67
C LEU A 117 -6.36 -0.85 5.71
N PHE A 118 -7.34 -1.58 6.25
CA PHE A 118 -8.50 -2.01 5.49
C PHE A 118 -9.74 -1.33 6.07
N SER A 119 -10.25 -0.31 5.37
CA SER A 119 -11.41 0.46 5.85
C SER A 119 -12.71 -0.33 5.78
N ASP A 120 -12.79 -1.28 4.84
CA ASP A 120 -13.96 -2.15 4.66
C ASP A 120 -13.61 -3.56 5.13
N ILE A 121 -14.64 -4.38 5.34
CA ILE A 121 -14.47 -5.77 5.77
C ILE A 121 -13.81 -6.57 4.63
N VAL A 122 -12.77 -7.31 4.97
CA VAL A 122 -12.09 -8.23 4.05
C VAL A 122 -12.13 -9.65 4.61
N ASN A 123 -12.00 -10.64 3.74
CA ASN A 123 -11.96 -12.04 4.16
C ASN A 123 -10.64 -12.37 4.84
N GLU A 124 -10.68 -13.31 5.76
CA GLU A 124 -9.47 -13.82 6.40
C GLU A 124 -8.51 -14.39 5.36
N ALA A 125 -7.22 -14.11 5.55
CA ALA A 125 -6.16 -14.68 4.71
C ALA A 125 -4.96 -15.02 5.58
N GLU A 126 -4.24 -16.06 5.18
CA GLU A 126 -2.97 -16.43 5.76
C GLU A 126 -1.87 -15.84 4.88
N VAL A 127 -0.82 -15.30 5.50
CA VAL A 127 0.33 -14.75 4.77
C VAL A 127 1.61 -15.45 5.24
N VAL A 128 2.59 -15.52 4.34
CA VAL A 128 3.87 -16.17 4.59
C VAL A 128 4.96 -15.11 4.54
N PHE A 129 5.75 -15.02 5.60
CA PHE A 129 6.88 -14.09 5.66
C PHE A 129 7.93 -14.45 4.62
N GLU A 130 8.39 -13.46 3.85
CA GLU A 130 9.41 -13.66 2.83
C GLU A 130 10.69 -12.87 3.10
N ASN A 131 10.57 -11.60 3.50
CA ASN A 131 11.76 -10.76 3.60
C ASN A 131 11.55 -9.60 4.57
N LEU A 132 12.66 -9.07 5.07
CA LEU A 132 12.70 -7.93 5.98
C LEU A 132 13.66 -6.89 5.41
N ILE A 133 13.18 -5.67 5.20
CA ILE A 133 13.98 -4.56 4.67
C ILE A 133 14.16 -3.51 5.76
N GLN A 134 15.39 -3.10 6.00
CA GLN A 134 15.69 -2.06 6.99
C GLN A 134 15.25 -0.69 6.45
N VAL A 135 14.53 0.07 7.27
CA VAL A 135 14.13 1.45 6.96
C VAL A 135 14.86 2.43 7.89
N ASN A 136 14.75 2.23 9.19
CA ASN A 136 15.43 3.04 10.20
C ASN A 136 15.71 2.16 11.41
N GLU A 137 16.94 1.64 11.49
CA GLU A 137 17.31 0.68 12.53
C GLU A 137 17.22 1.29 13.93
N ASN A 138 17.65 2.53 14.09
CA ASN A 138 17.64 3.19 15.41
C ASN A 138 16.22 3.34 15.97
N LYS A 139 15.23 3.47 15.11
CA LYS A 139 13.82 3.58 15.52
C LYS A 139 13.08 2.25 15.46
N GLY A 140 13.76 1.17 15.05
CA GLY A 140 13.14 -0.14 14.92
C GLY A 140 12.14 -0.22 13.78
N ILE A 141 12.37 0.50 12.68
CA ILE A 141 11.45 0.54 11.55
C ILE A 141 11.98 -0.33 10.43
N TYR A 142 11.21 -1.36 10.09
CA TYR A 142 11.51 -2.33 9.02
C TYR A 142 10.26 -2.54 8.17
N GLN A 143 10.46 -2.78 6.88
CA GLN A 143 9.39 -3.24 6.01
C GLN A 143 9.36 -4.75 6.02
N TYR A 144 8.22 -5.31 6.39
CA TYR A 144 7.95 -6.74 6.36
C TYR A 144 7.29 -7.09 5.05
N GLN A 145 7.85 -8.03 4.32
CA GLN A 145 7.29 -8.48 3.04
C GLN A 145 6.71 -9.88 3.21
N TYR A 146 5.43 -10.00 2.90
CA TYR A 146 4.68 -11.24 3.00
C TYR A 146 4.08 -11.61 1.67
N LYS A 147 4.00 -12.92 1.41
CA LYS A 147 3.23 -13.46 0.30
C LYS A 147 1.87 -13.89 0.80
N VAL A 148 0.82 -13.54 0.07
CA VAL A 148 -0.54 -13.99 0.38
C VAL A 148 -0.66 -15.44 -0.05
N LYS A 149 -1.03 -16.32 0.90
CA LYS A 149 -1.18 -17.75 0.62
C LYS A 149 -2.43 -17.97 -0.21
N GLN A 150 -2.27 -18.65 -1.33
CA GLN A 150 -3.40 -19.02 -2.18
C GLN A 150 -4.22 -20.13 -1.53
N LYS A 151 -5.54 -20.01 -1.64
CA LYS A 151 -6.44 -21.04 -1.16
C LYS A 151 -6.65 -22.11 -2.20
#